data_d2e76240c6e40a5809e0feabb3e26964
#
_entry.id   d2e76240c6e40a5809e0feabb3e26964
#
_cell.length_a   1.000
_cell.length_b   1.000
_cell.length_c   1.000
_cell.angle_alpha   90.00
_cell.angle_beta   90.00
_cell.angle_gamma   90.00
#
_symmetry.space_group_name_H-M   'P 1'
#
loop_
_entity.id
_entity.type
_entity.pdbx_description
1 polymer ?
#
loop_
_entity_poly.entity_id
_entity_poly.type
_entity_poly.pdbx_seq_one_letter_code
_entity_poly.pdbx_strand_id
1 'polypeptide(L)'
;VEIPVEEVIFAQKMMIEKCNAARKVVITATQMLDSMIKNPRPTRAEAGDVANAILDGTDAVMLSGESAKGKYPVEAVTIMATICDRTDRIMQSRLDYKQTAAKLRVTEAVCRGAVEMAENLDAPLIVVATFGGKSARSIRKYFPTAPILALTNNEETARQLLLVKGVTTQLVNEIASTDDF
;
A
#
# COMPACT_ATOMS: atom_id res chain seq x y z
N VAL A 1 -10.67 -16.94 -14.94
CA VAL A 1 -10.20 -15.68 -15.55
C VAL A 1 -10.74 -15.63 -16.97
N GLU A 2 -11.42 -14.54 -17.32
CA GLU A 2 -12.09 -14.38 -18.63
C GLU A 2 -11.23 -13.64 -19.65
N ILE A 3 -9.95 -13.40 -19.34
CA ILE A 3 -8.98 -12.77 -20.24
C ILE A 3 -7.85 -13.76 -20.55
N PRO A 4 -7.15 -13.63 -21.69
CA PRO A 4 -5.98 -14.43 -22.02
C PRO A 4 -4.91 -14.34 -20.92
N VAL A 5 -4.22 -15.44 -20.64
CA VAL A 5 -3.27 -15.51 -19.51
C VAL A 5 -2.12 -14.51 -19.65
N GLU A 6 -1.68 -14.25 -20.86
CA GLU A 6 -0.64 -13.27 -21.20
C GLU A 6 -1.06 -11.83 -20.89
N GLU A 7 -2.35 -11.53 -20.81
CA GLU A 7 -2.89 -10.21 -20.49
C GLU A 7 -3.04 -9.96 -18.99
N VAL A 8 -2.96 -11.00 -18.16
CA VAL A 8 -3.25 -10.91 -16.71
C VAL A 8 -2.33 -9.92 -16.01
N ILE A 9 -1.02 -9.95 -16.30
CA ILE A 9 -0.07 -9.06 -15.63
C ILE A 9 -0.27 -7.60 -16.02
N PHE A 10 -0.63 -7.32 -17.29
CA PHE A 10 -0.92 -5.96 -17.73
C PHE A 10 -2.22 -5.44 -17.12
N ALA A 11 -3.24 -6.28 -17.01
CA ALA A 11 -4.49 -5.96 -16.33
C ALA A 11 -4.26 -5.67 -14.83
N GLN A 12 -3.43 -6.47 -14.15
CA GLN A 12 -3.05 -6.23 -12.75
C GLN A 12 -2.39 -4.87 -12.58
N LYS A 13 -1.37 -4.56 -13.37
CA LYS A 13 -0.66 -3.27 -13.31
C LYS A 13 -1.61 -2.09 -13.54
N MET A 14 -2.45 -2.18 -14.56
CA MET A 14 -3.45 -1.16 -14.87
C MET A 14 -4.46 -0.97 -13.74
N MET A 15 -4.94 -2.05 -13.11
CA MET A 15 -5.87 -1.98 -12.00
C MET A 15 -5.22 -1.35 -10.76
N ILE A 16 -3.99 -1.74 -10.41
CA ILE A 16 -3.24 -1.17 -9.30
C ILE A 16 -3.03 0.34 -9.54
N GLU A 17 -2.59 0.73 -10.74
CA GLU A 17 -2.39 2.13 -11.11
C GLU A 17 -3.68 2.95 -10.97
N LYS A 18 -4.80 2.44 -11.47
CA LYS A 18 -6.10 3.12 -11.35
C LYS A 18 -6.59 3.23 -9.91
N CYS A 19 -6.40 2.19 -9.08
CA CYS A 19 -6.73 2.23 -7.67
C CYS A 19 -5.90 3.27 -6.93
N ASN A 20 -4.59 3.30 -7.15
CA ASN A 20 -3.69 4.28 -6.56
C ASN A 20 -4.06 5.71 -6.97
N ALA A 21 -4.33 5.94 -8.26
CA ALA A 21 -4.79 7.24 -8.77
C ALA A 21 -6.09 7.68 -8.09
N ALA A 22 -7.03 6.76 -7.90
CA ALA A 22 -8.30 6.99 -7.24
C ALA A 22 -8.20 7.02 -5.70
N ARG A 23 -7.03 6.75 -5.11
CA ARG A 23 -6.83 6.63 -3.65
C ARG A 23 -7.70 5.54 -3.02
N LYS A 24 -7.87 4.45 -3.74
CA LYS A 24 -8.59 3.25 -3.31
C LYS A 24 -7.57 2.18 -2.92
N VAL A 25 -7.89 1.46 -1.85
CA VAL A 25 -7.12 0.28 -1.46
C VAL A 25 -7.21 -0.77 -2.55
N VAL A 26 -6.08 -1.40 -2.84
CA VAL A 26 -5.98 -2.53 -3.76
C VAL A 26 -5.23 -3.68 -3.12
N ILE A 27 -5.81 -4.88 -3.22
CA ILE A 27 -5.25 -6.12 -2.69
C ILE A 27 -4.99 -7.05 -3.87
N THR A 28 -3.73 -7.45 -4.07
CA THR A 28 -3.38 -8.46 -5.05
C THR A 28 -3.53 -9.84 -4.43
N ALA A 29 -4.34 -10.68 -5.05
CA ALA A 29 -4.83 -11.92 -4.47
C ALA A 29 -4.73 -13.10 -5.45
N THR A 30 -4.73 -14.29 -4.89
CA THR A 30 -4.78 -15.60 -5.54
C THR A 30 -3.48 -16.03 -6.26
N GLN A 31 -3.11 -17.28 -6.04
CA GLN A 31 -1.94 -17.94 -6.63
C GLN A 31 -0.61 -17.20 -6.39
N MET A 32 -0.52 -16.47 -5.26
CA MET A 32 0.69 -15.70 -4.95
C MET A 32 1.88 -16.61 -4.60
N LEU A 33 1.63 -17.65 -3.79
CA LEU A 33 2.61 -18.67 -3.39
C LEU A 33 1.97 -20.07 -3.49
N ASP A 34 1.21 -20.34 -4.53
CA ASP A 34 0.33 -21.53 -4.69
C ASP A 34 1.07 -22.87 -4.49
N SER A 35 2.34 -22.96 -4.93
CA SER A 35 3.17 -24.15 -4.73
C SER A 35 3.37 -24.46 -3.24
N MET A 36 3.27 -23.48 -2.34
CA MET A 36 3.40 -23.67 -0.90
C MET A 36 2.20 -24.35 -0.23
N ILE A 37 1.12 -24.57 -0.96
CA ILE A 37 0.07 -25.51 -0.50
C ILE A 37 0.68 -26.90 -0.22
N LYS A 38 1.67 -27.32 -1.02
CA LYS A 38 2.28 -28.66 -0.96
C LYS A 38 3.77 -28.65 -0.61
N ASN A 39 4.48 -27.56 -0.84
CA ASN A 39 5.94 -27.44 -0.67
C ASN A 39 6.28 -26.39 0.39
N PRO A 40 7.39 -26.59 1.16
CA PRO A 40 7.80 -25.65 2.20
C PRO A 40 8.45 -24.36 1.67
N ARG A 41 8.66 -24.25 0.35
CA ARG A 41 9.28 -23.10 -0.32
C ARG A 41 8.52 -22.79 -1.62
N PRO A 42 8.38 -21.50 -1.98
CA PRO A 42 7.79 -21.12 -3.25
C PRO A 42 8.77 -21.33 -4.40
N THR A 43 8.24 -21.26 -5.61
CA THR A 43 9.05 -21.12 -6.83
C THR A 43 9.64 -19.70 -6.92
N ARG A 44 10.68 -19.54 -7.73
CA ARG A 44 11.25 -18.23 -8.02
C ARG A 44 10.25 -17.30 -8.72
N ALA A 45 9.39 -17.84 -9.58
CA ALA A 45 8.37 -17.08 -10.27
C ALA A 45 7.37 -16.48 -9.28
N GLU A 46 6.83 -17.30 -8.36
CA GLU A 46 5.89 -16.85 -7.33
C GLU A 46 6.50 -15.77 -6.42
N ALA A 47 7.74 -15.96 -5.97
CA ALA A 47 8.43 -14.93 -5.18
C ALA A 47 8.61 -13.62 -5.98
N GLY A 48 8.86 -13.73 -7.29
CA GLY A 48 8.94 -12.59 -8.20
C GLY A 48 7.57 -11.90 -8.37
N ASP A 49 6.50 -12.66 -8.47
CA ASP A 49 5.14 -12.12 -8.63
C ASP A 49 4.67 -11.33 -7.39
N VAL A 50 4.95 -11.84 -6.18
CA VAL A 50 4.71 -11.10 -4.94
C VAL A 50 5.50 -9.79 -4.93
N ALA A 51 6.80 -9.83 -5.23
CA ALA A 51 7.64 -8.64 -5.26
C ALA A 51 7.13 -7.62 -6.32
N ASN A 52 6.77 -8.08 -7.52
CA ASN A 52 6.23 -7.21 -8.57
C ASN A 52 4.92 -6.54 -8.17
N ALA A 53 3.99 -7.26 -7.53
CA ALA A 53 2.75 -6.67 -7.04
C ALA A 53 3.02 -5.52 -6.06
N ILE A 54 4.01 -5.68 -5.18
CA ILE A 54 4.43 -4.64 -4.22
C ILE A 54 5.06 -3.46 -4.95
N LEU A 55 5.98 -3.72 -5.89
CA LEU A 55 6.62 -2.69 -6.71
C LEU A 55 5.60 -1.93 -7.57
N ASP A 56 4.55 -2.59 -8.03
CA ASP A 56 3.45 -1.94 -8.76
C ASP A 56 2.62 -1.02 -7.87
N GLY A 57 2.67 -1.23 -6.55
CA GLY A 57 2.04 -0.36 -5.57
C GLY A 57 0.75 -0.89 -4.97
N THR A 58 0.56 -2.22 -4.90
CA THR A 58 -0.53 -2.81 -4.13
C THR A 58 -0.44 -2.40 -2.66
N ASP A 59 -1.58 -2.27 -1.99
CA ASP A 59 -1.62 -1.99 -0.55
C ASP A 59 -1.39 -3.26 0.28
N ALA A 60 -1.90 -4.39 -0.20
CA ALA A 60 -1.72 -5.69 0.44
C ALA A 60 -1.62 -6.81 -0.59
N VAL A 61 -1.05 -7.93 -0.18
CA VAL A 61 -1.05 -9.21 -0.88
C VAL A 61 -1.80 -10.23 -0.04
N MET A 62 -2.47 -11.19 -0.68
CA MET A 62 -3.34 -12.14 0.02
C MET A 62 -2.92 -13.58 -0.29
N LEU A 63 -2.78 -14.39 0.74
CA LEU A 63 -2.73 -15.84 0.65
C LEU A 63 -4.16 -16.41 0.67
N SER A 64 -4.37 -17.52 0.00
CA SER A 64 -5.64 -18.24 -0.09
C SER A 64 -5.48 -19.69 0.41
N GLY A 65 -5.34 -20.63 -0.50
CA GLY A 65 -5.15 -22.03 -0.19
C GLY A 65 -3.89 -22.32 0.63
N GLU A 66 -2.85 -21.53 0.45
CA GLU A 66 -1.55 -21.65 1.10
C GLU A 66 -1.69 -21.60 2.64
N SER A 67 -2.52 -20.68 3.15
CA SER A 67 -2.76 -20.54 4.59
C SER A 67 -4.03 -21.23 5.06
N ALA A 68 -5.04 -21.42 4.18
CA ALA A 68 -6.33 -21.99 4.58
C ALA A 68 -6.33 -23.53 4.65
N LYS A 69 -5.62 -24.23 3.76
CA LYS A 69 -5.58 -25.69 3.65
C LYS A 69 -4.22 -26.26 3.28
N GLY A 70 -3.20 -25.41 3.16
CA GLY A 70 -1.85 -25.82 2.81
C GLY A 70 -1.18 -26.61 3.93
N LYS A 71 -0.12 -27.34 3.59
CA LYS A 71 0.69 -28.08 4.57
C LYS A 71 1.67 -27.19 5.34
N TYR A 72 1.94 -25.99 4.83
CA TYR A 72 2.97 -25.07 5.32
C TYR A 72 2.42 -23.64 5.52
N PRO A 73 1.32 -23.45 6.30
CA PRO A 73 0.65 -22.16 6.42
C PRO A 73 1.55 -21.10 7.09
N VAL A 74 2.31 -21.47 8.11
CA VAL A 74 3.18 -20.53 8.83
C VAL A 74 4.35 -20.09 7.95
N GLU A 75 4.96 -21.04 7.24
CA GLU A 75 6.06 -20.79 6.31
C GLU A 75 5.60 -19.89 5.16
N ALA A 76 4.39 -20.12 4.63
CA ALA A 76 3.83 -19.31 3.56
C ALA A 76 3.66 -17.83 3.99
N VAL A 77 3.10 -17.60 5.18
CA VAL A 77 2.96 -16.24 5.75
C VAL A 77 4.33 -15.62 6.00
N THR A 78 5.28 -16.38 6.57
CA THR A 78 6.62 -15.91 6.89
C THR A 78 7.39 -15.51 5.62
N ILE A 79 7.34 -16.34 4.59
CA ILE A 79 8.02 -16.06 3.31
C ILE A 79 7.38 -14.84 2.63
N MET A 80 6.05 -14.77 2.58
CA MET A 80 5.35 -13.61 2.03
C MET A 80 5.75 -12.32 2.75
N ALA A 81 5.73 -12.31 4.08
CA ALA A 81 6.15 -11.17 4.89
C ALA A 81 7.61 -10.77 4.62
N THR A 82 8.50 -11.77 4.47
CA THR A 82 9.92 -11.53 4.16
C THR A 82 10.09 -10.88 2.77
N ILE A 83 9.34 -11.35 1.76
CA ILE A 83 9.37 -10.75 0.41
C ILE A 83 8.85 -9.31 0.47
N CYS A 84 7.75 -9.07 1.20
CA CYS A 84 7.19 -7.73 1.39
C CYS A 84 8.22 -6.78 2.01
N ASP A 85 8.80 -7.14 3.16
CA ASP A 85 9.81 -6.32 3.85
C ASP A 85 11.03 -6.02 2.98
N ARG A 86 11.56 -7.03 2.28
CA ARG A 86 12.71 -6.84 1.38
C ARG A 86 12.38 -5.92 0.21
N THR A 87 11.18 -6.04 -0.36
CA THR A 87 10.75 -5.22 -1.49
C THR A 87 10.50 -3.78 -1.04
N ASP A 88 9.89 -3.58 0.12
CA ASP A 88 9.61 -2.25 0.67
C ASP A 88 10.89 -1.44 0.91
N ARG A 89 11.97 -2.09 1.35
CA ARG A 89 13.27 -1.44 1.58
C ARG A 89 13.94 -0.88 0.32
N ILE A 90 13.57 -1.37 -0.86
CA ILE A 90 14.11 -0.89 -2.14
C ILE A 90 13.14 0.03 -2.89
N MET A 91 11.93 0.20 -2.37
CA MET A 91 10.98 1.14 -2.97
C MET A 91 11.42 2.58 -2.74
N GLN A 92 11.33 3.37 -3.80
CA GLN A 92 11.54 4.81 -3.75
C GLN A 92 10.21 5.55 -3.86
N SER A 93 10.16 6.76 -3.35
CA SER A 93 8.98 7.62 -3.50
C SER A 93 8.65 7.85 -4.98
N ARG A 94 7.37 7.98 -5.28
CA ARG A 94 6.87 8.19 -6.64
C ARG A 94 6.36 9.63 -6.81
N LEU A 95 7.21 10.60 -6.59
CA LEU A 95 6.87 12.03 -6.78
C LEU A 95 6.56 12.37 -8.24
N ASP A 96 7.14 11.62 -9.18
CA ASP A 96 6.90 11.69 -10.62
C ASP A 96 5.63 10.95 -11.08
N TYR A 97 4.82 10.43 -10.13
CA TYR A 97 3.57 9.73 -10.43
C TYR A 97 2.76 10.53 -11.47
N LYS A 98 2.57 9.94 -12.64
CA LYS A 98 1.96 10.59 -13.81
C LYS A 98 0.64 11.25 -13.44
N GLN A 99 0.64 12.57 -13.49
CA GLN A 99 -0.57 13.35 -13.32
C GLN A 99 -1.44 13.16 -14.56
N THR A 100 -2.56 12.52 -14.41
CA THR A 100 -3.58 12.44 -15.46
C THR A 100 -4.36 13.75 -15.65
N ALA A 101 -4.22 14.71 -14.72
CA ALA A 101 -4.94 15.97 -14.75
C ALA A 101 -3.98 17.15 -14.98
N ALA A 102 -4.36 18.07 -15.87
CA ALA A 102 -3.61 19.29 -16.17
C ALA A 102 -3.47 20.25 -14.97
N LYS A 103 -4.33 20.13 -13.95
CA LYS A 103 -4.26 20.88 -12.69
C LYS A 103 -4.52 19.96 -11.50
N LEU A 104 -3.65 20.02 -10.50
CA LEU A 104 -3.85 19.40 -9.21
C LEU A 104 -4.97 20.11 -8.43
N ARG A 105 -5.75 19.35 -7.68
CA ARG A 105 -6.59 19.91 -6.62
C ARG A 105 -5.69 20.39 -5.48
N VAL A 106 -6.15 21.39 -4.71
CA VAL A 106 -5.40 21.94 -3.58
C VAL A 106 -4.88 20.85 -2.64
N THR A 107 -5.74 19.94 -2.22
CA THR A 107 -5.34 18.80 -1.36
C THR A 107 -4.22 17.95 -1.97
N GLU A 108 -4.26 17.70 -3.27
CA GLU A 108 -3.23 16.90 -3.94
C GLU A 108 -1.91 17.66 -4.04
N ALA A 109 -1.96 18.97 -4.31
CA ALA A 109 -0.78 19.81 -4.34
C ALA A 109 -0.10 19.89 -2.97
N VAL A 110 -0.88 20.07 -1.89
CA VAL A 110 -0.38 20.08 -0.51
C VAL A 110 0.23 18.74 -0.13
N CYS A 111 -0.48 17.63 -0.39
CA CYS A 111 0.02 16.29 -0.06
C CYS A 111 1.30 15.94 -0.84
N ARG A 112 1.39 16.32 -2.12
CA ARG A 112 2.61 16.15 -2.91
C ARG A 112 3.76 16.94 -2.33
N GLY A 113 3.54 18.22 -2.04
CA GLY A 113 4.56 19.08 -1.42
C GLY A 113 5.03 18.57 -0.07
N ALA A 114 4.11 18.02 0.75
CA ALA A 114 4.46 17.41 2.03
C ALA A 114 5.37 16.19 1.85
N VAL A 115 5.09 15.32 0.87
CA VAL A 115 5.95 14.18 0.55
C VAL A 115 7.31 14.64 0.04
N GLU A 116 7.33 15.58 -0.88
CA GLU A 116 8.58 16.15 -1.43
C GLU A 116 9.45 16.78 -0.33
N MET A 117 8.85 17.53 0.60
CA MET A 117 9.56 18.07 1.76
C MET A 117 10.08 16.95 2.68
N ALA A 118 9.28 15.92 2.94
CA ALA A 118 9.69 14.81 3.78
C ALA A 118 10.90 14.06 3.20
N GLU A 119 10.89 13.80 1.87
CA GLU A 119 12.02 13.19 1.18
C GLU A 119 13.28 14.07 1.22
N ASN A 120 13.16 15.38 0.96
CA ASN A 120 14.29 16.30 0.96
C ASN A 120 14.92 16.52 2.34
N LEU A 121 14.14 16.31 3.41
CA LEU A 121 14.58 16.48 4.79
C LEU A 121 14.94 15.16 5.48
N ASP A 122 14.87 14.02 4.77
CA ASP A 122 14.97 12.68 5.36
C ASP A 122 14.09 12.54 6.61
N ALA A 123 12.85 13.05 6.52
CA ALA A 123 11.94 13.07 7.66
C ALA A 123 11.58 11.64 8.09
N PRO A 124 11.69 11.31 9.38
CA PRO A 124 11.42 9.95 9.86
C PRO A 124 9.94 9.59 9.89
N LEU A 125 9.04 10.58 9.76
CA LEU A 125 7.59 10.39 9.91
C LEU A 125 6.85 11.54 9.25
N ILE A 126 5.73 11.23 8.58
CA ILE A 126 4.73 12.20 8.15
C ILE A 126 3.51 12.06 9.05
N VAL A 127 3.18 13.09 9.81
CA VAL A 127 1.97 13.13 10.64
C VAL A 127 0.86 13.87 9.90
N VAL A 128 -0.33 13.30 9.86
CA VAL A 128 -1.48 13.91 9.17
C VAL A 128 -2.77 13.76 9.96
N ALA A 129 -3.45 14.87 10.21
CA ALA A 129 -4.80 14.88 10.74
C ALA A 129 -5.81 14.56 9.62
N THR A 130 -6.76 13.68 9.91
CA THR A 130 -7.77 13.30 8.92
C THR A 130 -9.05 12.81 9.60
N PHE A 131 -10.21 13.33 9.21
CA PHE A 131 -11.50 12.84 9.68
C PHE A 131 -11.91 11.57 8.93
N GLY A 132 -11.92 11.60 7.58
CA GLY A 132 -12.38 10.49 6.73
C GLY A 132 -11.24 9.77 5.97
N GLY A 133 -9.99 9.90 6.41
CA GLY A 133 -8.83 9.21 5.82
C GLY A 133 -8.35 9.75 4.47
N LYS A 134 -8.99 10.80 3.92
CA LYS A 134 -8.68 11.31 2.58
C LYS A 134 -7.26 11.87 2.46
N SER A 135 -6.79 12.62 3.45
CA SER A 135 -5.45 13.20 3.45
C SER A 135 -4.37 12.13 3.52
N ALA A 136 -4.53 11.14 4.42
CA ALA A 136 -3.60 10.02 4.53
C ALA A 136 -3.49 9.22 3.22
N ARG A 137 -4.63 8.88 2.59
CA ARG A 137 -4.64 8.21 1.27
C ARG A 137 -4.04 9.07 0.17
N SER A 138 -4.18 10.41 0.24
CA SER A 138 -3.60 11.32 -0.74
C SER A 138 -2.08 11.43 -0.62
N ILE A 139 -1.54 11.36 0.60
CA ILE A 139 -0.09 11.29 0.86
C ILE A 139 0.44 9.93 0.38
N ARG A 140 -0.23 8.81 0.78
CA ARG A 140 0.14 7.45 0.39
C ARG A 140 0.26 7.26 -1.12
N LYS A 141 -0.58 7.94 -1.92
CA LYS A 141 -0.56 7.91 -3.39
C LYS A 141 0.83 8.19 -3.98
N TYR A 142 1.66 8.97 -3.32
CA TYR A 142 3.02 9.32 -3.75
C TYR A 142 4.10 8.38 -3.20
N PHE A 143 3.71 7.35 -2.47
CA PHE A 143 4.60 6.33 -1.91
C PHE A 143 5.80 6.91 -1.16
N PRO A 144 5.59 7.78 -0.14
CA PRO A 144 6.70 8.32 0.63
C PRO A 144 7.52 7.20 1.26
N THR A 145 8.81 7.41 1.40
CA THR A 145 9.71 6.52 2.16
C THR A 145 9.43 6.59 3.66
N ALA A 146 9.08 7.79 4.14
CA ALA A 146 8.65 8.00 5.52
C ALA A 146 7.29 7.35 5.78
N PRO A 147 7.10 6.62 6.89
CA PRO A 147 5.80 6.13 7.33
C PRO A 147 4.83 7.29 7.58
N ILE A 148 3.54 7.00 7.46
CA ILE A 148 2.47 7.97 7.64
C ILE A 148 1.73 7.65 8.94
N LEU A 149 1.70 8.57 9.90
CA LEU A 149 0.85 8.51 11.08
C LEU A 149 -0.40 9.35 10.85
N ALA A 150 -1.54 8.69 10.73
CA ALA A 150 -2.83 9.34 10.57
C ALA A 150 -3.53 9.51 11.94
N LEU A 151 -3.72 10.75 12.35
CA LEU A 151 -4.48 11.11 13.55
C LEU A 151 -5.95 11.30 13.16
N THR A 152 -6.86 10.60 13.83
CA THR A 152 -8.29 10.70 13.58
C THR A 152 -9.09 10.48 14.86
N ASN A 153 -10.22 11.18 15.00
CA ASN A 153 -11.20 10.94 16.06
C ASN A 153 -12.31 9.98 15.65
N ASN A 154 -12.21 9.40 14.44
CA ASN A 154 -13.22 8.50 13.89
C ASN A 154 -12.68 7.06 13.87
N GLU A 155 -13.26 6.18 14.68
CA GLU A 155 -12.84 4.77 14.81
C GLU A 155 -12.99 3.99 13.50
N GLU A 156 -14.03 4.25 12.71
CA GLU A 156 -14.24 3.58 11.43
C GLU A 156 -13.12 3.95 10.45
N THR A 157 -12.78 5.23 10.39
CA THR A 157 -11.66 5.72 9.59
C THR A 157 -10.34 5.10 10.03
N ALA A 158 -10.10 5.01 11.34
CA ALA A 158 -8.90 4.37 11.88
C ALA A 158 -8.80 2.92 11.41
N ARG A 159 -9.88 2.14 11.52
CA ARG A 159 -9.92 0.75 11.04
C ARG A 159 -9.73 0.63 9.52
N GLN A 160 -10.37 1.48 8.73
CA GLN A 160 -10.24 1.46 7.27
C GLN A 160 -8.82 1.79 6.79
N LEU A 161 -8.12 2.69 7.47
CA LEU A 161 -6.77 3.08 7.12
C LEU A 161 -5.72 2.00 7.40
N LEU A 162 -6.00 1.00 8.25
CA LEU A 162 -5.12 -0.14 8.47
C LEU A 162 -4.86 -0.98 7.22
N LEU A 163 -5.74 -0.91 6.21
CA LEU A 163 -5.55 -1.56 4.92
C LEU A 163 -4.71 -0.71 3.94
N VAL A 164 -4.36 0.51 4.29
CA VAL A 164 -3.59 1.41 3.43
C VAL A 164 -2.11 1.24 3.74
N LYS A 165 -1.35 0.80 2.76
CA LYS A 165 0.09 0.53 2.92
C LYS A 165 0.85 1.76 3.44
N GLY A 166 1.70 1.55 4.44
CA GLY A 166 2.55 2.58 5.03
C GLY A 166 1.81 3.59 5.92
N VAL A 167 0.52 3.35 6.23
CA VAL A 167 -0.27 4.18 7.13
C VAL A 167 -0.49 3.45 8.46
N THR A 168 -0.12 4.11 9.54
CA THR A 168 -0.50 3.73 10.91
C THR A 168 -1.50 4.75 11.43
N THR A 169 -2.43 4.32 12.25
CA THR A 169 -3.49 5.18 12.78
C THR A 169 -3.39 5.35 14.28
N GLN A 170 -3.67 6.55 14.75
CA GLN A 170 -3.83 6.87 16.16
C GLN A 170 -5.20 7.53 16.36
N LEU A 171 -6.01 6.93 17.23
CA LEU A 171 -7.23 7.59 17.72
C LEU A 171 -6.82 8.70 18.68
N VAL A 172 -7.38 9.87 18.45
CA VAL A 172 -7.22 11.05 19.30
C VAL A 172 -8.58 11.51 19.79
N ASN A 173 -8.60 12.16 20.93
CA ASN A 173 -9.81 12.82 21.41
C ASN A 173 -10.19 13.96 20.45
N GLU A 174 -11.33 14.59 20.69
CA GLU A 174 -11.84 15.64 19.83
C GLU A 174 -10.78 16.74 19.58
N ILE A 175 -10.47 16.97 18.33
CA ILE A 175 -9.56 18.02 17.90
C ILE A 175 -10.44 19.21 17.58
N ALA A 176 -10.50 20.18 18.50
CA ALA A 176 -11.31 21.37 18.34
C ALA A 176 -10.61 22.43 17.47
N SER A 177 -9.29 22.47 17.46
CA SER A 177 -8.50 23.41 16.68
C SER A 177 -7.15 22.84 16.21
N THR A 178 -6.47 23.55 15.32
CA THR A 178 -5.10 23.23 14.89
C THR A 178 -4.07 23.40 16.01
N ASP A 179 -4.41 24.09 17.08
CA ASP A 179 -3.53 24.34 18.22
C ASP A 179 -3.54 23.16 19.23
N ASP A 180 -4.41 22.17 19.01
CA ASP A 180 -4.53 20.97 19.82
C ASP A 180 -3.59 19.83 19.37
N PHE A 181 -2.67 20.10 18.39
CA PHE A 181 -1.71 19.13 17.85
C PHE A 181 -0.32 19.24 18.47
#